data_1073ec7fb2f1d21e2d61b8d7ab8393fc
#
_entry.id   1073ec7fb2f1d21e2d61b8d7ab8393fc
#
_cell.length_a   1.000
_cell.length_b   1.000
_cell.length_c   1.000
_cell.angle_alpha   90.00
_cell.angle_beta   90.00
_cell.angle_gamma   90.00
#
_symmetry.space_group_name_H-M   'P 1'
#
loop_
_entity.id
_entity.type
_entity.pdbx_description
1 polymer ?
#
loop_
_entity_poly.entity_id
_entity_poly.type
_entity_poly.pdbx_seq_one_letter_code
_entity_poly.pdbx_strand_id
1 'polypeptide(L)'
;MLNSSLIEILRSFTREEIKSLQDFLESPFHNKKTSAVKLFAQIKKHYPELTSIKLHRESLWRIIFPEKPYNYGVMKNLIYDLTKLTEEFISLSMDRNDQMRKEFNIIKFLSDKKKIKLAEKYLGRADSEIRDKTTGDAEYFENKFRVEKIRLSIHYSKTADKHKLIPGAEFEQSSKYLIESFLISILENYVMINSLNKIHKSEFSMPLLEEVLAFVNRNPDFLENFYLKTYYFILLLDRDQDEKYYFILKNILTGTDDEISASFKYVLWENISNYITFRFHAGESEM
;
A
#
# COMPACT_ATOMS: atom_id res chain seq x y z
N MET A 1 -35.87 -1.16 1.31
CA MET A 1 -34.73 -0.33 0.97
C MET A 1 -33.58 -1.23 0.54
N LEU A 2 -32.83 -0.86 -0.47
CA LEU A 2 -31.59 -1.52 -0.81
C LEU A 2 -30.55 -1.20 0.30
N ASN A 3 -30.56 -1.97 1.37
CA ASN A 3 -29.51 -1.91 2.37
C ASN A 3 -28.47 -2.98 1.98
N SER A 4 -27.47 -2.59 1.20
CA SER A 4 -26.44 -3.50 0.67
C SER A 4 -25.11 -2.78 0.63
N SER A 5 -24.03 -3.54 0.67
CA SER A 5 -22.66 -3.03 0.49
C SER A 5 -22.52 -2.14 -0.75
N LEU A 6 -23.26 -2.43 -1.81
CA LEU A 6 -23.30 -1.59 -3.01
C LEU A 6 -23.68 -0.13 -2.69
N ILE A 7 -24.74 0.08 -1.90
CA ILE A 7 -25.19 1.43 -1.54
C ILE A 7 -24.18 2.16 -0.66
N GLU A 8 -23.54 1.45 0.26
CA GLU A 8 -22.47 2.00 1.11
C GLU A 8 -21.26 2.43 0.27
N ILE A 9 -20.85 1.58 -0.66
CA ILE A 9 -19.76 1.91 -1.61
C ILE A 9 -20.13 3.14 -2.45
N LEU A 10 -21.33 3.16 -3.06
CA LEU A 10 -21.73 4.27 -3.91
C LEU A 10 -21.88 5.60 -3.16
N ARG A 11 -22.19 5.59 -1.86
CA ARG A 11 -22.20 6.78 -1.01
C ARG A 11 -20.82 7.38 -0.79
N SER A 12 -19.78 6.56 -0.82
CA SER A 12 -18.39 7.03 -0.66
C SER A 12 -17.80 7.65 -1.92
N PHE A 13 -18.46 7.50 -3.08
CA PHE A 13 -17.97 8.02 -4.35
C PHE A 13 -18.21 9.53 -4.47
N THR A 14 -17.32 10.20 -5.18
CA THR A 14 -17.50 11.55 -5.69
C THR A 14 -18.45 11.57 -6.89
N ARG A 15 -18.87 12.76 -7.32
CA ARG A 15 -19.70 12.90 -8.55
C ARG A 15 -18.96 12.44 -9.80
N GLU A 16 -17.67 12.69 -9.86
CA GLU A 16 -16.78 12.27 -10.95
C GLU A 16 -16.66 10.73 -10.99
N GLU A 17 -16.50 10.08 -9.83
CA GLU A 17 -16.43 8.62 -9.74
C GLU A 17 -17.75 7.95 -10.13
N ILE A 18 -18.90 8.52 -9.74
CA ILE A 18 -20.22 8.05 -10.18
C ILE A 18 -20.38 8.15 -11.71
N LYS A 19 -19.84 9.22 -12.34
CA LYS A 19 -19.86 9.37 -13.79
C LYS A 19 -18.93 8.35 -14.46
N SER A 20 -17.74 8.21 -13.94
CA SER A 20 -16.73 7.24 -14.46
C SER A 20 -17.21 5.79 -14.31
N LEU A 21 -17.90 5.46 -13.21
CA LEU A 21 -18.54 4.14 -13.04
C LEU A 21 -19.62 3.90 -14.10
N GLN A 22 -20.41 4.93 -14.46
CA GLN A 22 -21.37 4.78 -15.54
C GLN A 22 -20.69 4.44 -16.86
N ASP A 23 -19.65 5.19 -17.24
CA ASP A 23 -18.89 4.94 -18.47
C ASP A 23 -18.29 3.52 -18.48
N PHE A 24 -17.79 3.06 -17.31
CA PHE A 24 -17.28 1.69 -17.13
C PHE A 24 -18.40 0.65 -17.35
N LEU A 25 -19.57 0.84 -16.74
CA LEU A 25 -20.70 -0.07 -16.86
C LEU A 25 -21.30 -0.12 -18.27
N GLU A 26 -21.22 0.97 -19.01
CA GLU A 26 -21.69 1.07 -20.40
C GLU A 26 -20.67 0.48 -21.40
N SER A 27 -19.43 0.23 -20.96
CA SER A 27 -18.38 -0.38 -21.78
C SER A 27 -18.66 -1.86 -22.03
N PRO A 28 -18.80 -2.32 -23.29
CA PRO A 28 -19.01 -3.73 -23.62
C PRO A 28 -17.81 -4.61 -23.25
N PHE A 29 -16.65 -4.02 -23.02
CA PHE A 29 -15.44 -4.74 -22.57
C PHE A 29 -15.57 -5.23 -21.14
N HIS A 30 -16.15 -4.39 -20.27
CA HIS A 30 -16.27 -4.69 -18.83
C HIS A 30 -17.63 -5.31 -18.49
N ASN A 31 -18.70 -4.87 -19.14
CA ASN A 31 -20.04 -5.33 -18.81
C ASN A 31 -20.85 -5.70 -20.05
N LYS A 32 -21.40 -6.91 -20.05
CA LYS A 32 -22.31 -7.43 -21.10
C LYS A 32 -23.78 -7.42 -20.67
N LYS A 33 -24.09 -6.99 -19.42
CA LYS A 33 -25.41 -7.05 -18.83
C LYS A 33 -26.09 -5.68 -18.86
N THR A 34 -26.94 -5.44 -19.84
CA THR A 34 -27.72 -4.19 -19.94
C THR A 34 -28.63 -3.93 -18.72
N SER A 35 -29.06 -4.99 -18.03
CA SER A 35 -29.85 -4.86 -16.80
C SER A 35 -29.05 -4.24 -15.64
N ALA A 36 -27.73 -4.46 -15.56
CA ALA A 36 -26.87 -3.81 -14.56
C ALA A 36 -26.76 -2.30 -14.82
N VAL A 37 -26.63 -1.89 -16.09
CA VAL A 37 -26.65 -0.48 -16.50
C VAL A 37 -27.98 0.17 -16.12
N LYS A 38 -29.11 -0.49 -16.42
CA LYS A 38 -30.44 -0.01 -16.06
C LYS A 38 -30.62 0.14 -14.55
N LEU A 39 -30.15 -0.84 -13.76
CA LEU A 39 -30.20 -0.79 -12.30
C LEU A 39 -29.40 0.40 -11.77
N PHE A 40 -28.15 0.55 -12.22
CA PHE A 40 -27.28 1.65 -11.81
C PHE A 40 -27.89 3.01 -12.17
N ALA A 41 -28.42 3.17 -13.38
CA ALA A 41 -29.06 4.40 -13.81
C ALA A 41 -30.24 4.81 -12.92
N GLN A 42 -31.01 3.88 -12.35
CA GLN A 42 -32.05 4.18 -11.39
C GLN A 42 -31.50 4.57 -10.03
N ILE A 43 -30.45 3.88 -9.54
CA ILE A 43 -29.79 4.20 -8.27
C ILE A 43 -29.15 5.59 -8.33
N LYS A 44 -28.45 5.91 -9.41
CA LYS A 44 -27.79 7.20 -9.66
C LYS A 44 -28.73 8.41 -9.53
N LYS A 45 -30.00 8.29 -9.90
CA LYS A 45 -31.02 9.39 -9.77
C LYS A 45 -31.20 9.85 -8.33
N HIS A 46 -30.79 9.03 -7.35
CA HIS A 46 -30.97 9.31 -5.93
C HIS A 46 -29.64 9.60 -5.21
N TYR A 47 -28.56 9.78 -5.97
CA TYR A 47 -27.27 10.18 -5.45
C TYR A 47 -27.32 11.69 -5.06
N PRO A 48 -26.68 12.15 -3.96
CA PRO A 48 -25.78 11.37 -3.09
C PRO A 48 -26.47 10.63 -1.94
N GLU A 49 -27.69 10.96 -1.52
CA GLU A 49 -28.29 10.45 -0.28
C GLU A 49 -28.59 8.94 -0.35
N LEU A 50 -29.00 8.45 -1.53
CA LEU A 50 -29.35 7.04 -1.77
C LEU A 50 -30.34 6.44 -0.74
N THR A 51 -31.26 7.28 -0.22
CA THR A 51 -32.22 6.92 0.85
C THR A 51 -33.66 6.78 0.39
N SER A 52 -33.93 7.02 -0.90
CA SER A 52 -35.30 7.04 -1.43
C SER A 52 -36.03 5.71 -1.29
N ILE A 53 -37.32 5.78 -0.95
CA ILE A 53 -38.23 4.63 -0.94
C ILE A 53 -38.32 3.95 -2.32
N LYS A 54 -38.02 4.72 -3.40
CA LYS A 54 -38.00 4.22 -4.79
C LYS A 54 -36.82 3.22 -5.02
N LEU A 55 -35.86 3.14 -4.12
CA LEU A 55 -34.78 2.15 -4.10
C LEU A 55 -35.16 0.81 -3.45
N HIS A 56 -36.50 0.54 -3.32
CA HIS A 56 -36.96 -0.81 -2.97
C HIS A 56 -36.79 -1.77 -4.15
N ARG A 57 -36.41 -2.99 -3.85
CA ARG A 57 -36.13 -4.03 -4.86
C ARG A 57 -37.26 -4.23 -5.84
N GLU A 58 -38.52 -4.25 -5.36
CA GLU A 58 -39.69 -4.40 -6.19
C GLU A 58 -39.96 -3.17 -7.07
N SER A 59 -39.73 -1.96 -6.57
CA SER A 59 -39.85 -0.73 -7.35
C SER A 59 -38.83 -0.68 -8.49
N LEU A 60 -37.60 -1.03 -8.20
CA LEU A 60 -36.52 -1.13 -9.21
C LEU A 60 -36.82 -2.24 -10.22
N TRP A 61 -37.36 -3.38 -9.77
CA TRP A 61 -37.71 -4.49 -10.64
C TRP A 61 -38.71 -4.06 -11.69
N ARG A 62 -39.81 -3.38 -11.30
CA ARG A 62 -40.85 -2.91 -12.24
C ARG A 62 -40.32 -1.99 -13.33
N ILE A 63 -39.28 -1.24 -13.05
CA ILE A 63 -38.64 -0.34 -14.02
C ILE A 63 -37.70 -1.13 -14.95
N ILE A 64 -36.95 -2.09 -14.41
CA ILE A 64 -35.95 -2.84 -15.18
C ILE A 64 -36.58 -3.96 -16.02
N PHE A 65 -37.65 -4.59 -15.47
CA PHE A 65 -38.40 -5.71 -16.07
C PHE A 65 -39.91 -5.47 -16.04
N PRO A 66 -40.41 -4.50 -16.79
CA PRO A 66 -41.81 -3.99 -16.64
C PRO A 66 -42.88 -5.07 -16.83
N GLU A 67 -42.63 -6.09 -17.63
CA GLU A 67 -43.63 -7.13 -17.96
C GLU A 67 -43.42 -8.46 -17.21
N LYS A 68 -42.48 -8.51 -16.26
CA LYS A 68 -42.13 -9.76 -15.55
C LYS A 68 -42.58 -9.71 -14.10
N PRO A 69 -43.17 -10.80 -13.58
CA PRO A 69 -43.45 -10.93 -12.16
C PRO A 69 -42.15 -10.80 -11.36
N TYR A 70 -42.27 -10.20 -10.17
CA TYR A 70 -41.09 -10.03 -9.31
C TYR A 70 -40.46 -11.35 -8.96
N ASN A 71 -39.15 -11.43 -9.18
CA ASN A 71 -38.32 -12.58 -8.79
C ASN A 71 -37.15 -12.12 -7.89
N TYR A 72 -37.24 -12.47 -6.62
CA TYR A 72 -36.23 -12.11 -5.60
C TYR A 72 -34.82 -12.63 -5.96
N GLY A 73 -34.71 -13.88 -6.44
CA GLY A 73 -33.43 -14.48 -6.78
C GLY A 73 -32.72 -13.75 -7.92
N VAL A 74 -33.46 -13.41 -8.98
CA VAL A 74 -32.92 -12.67 -10.11
C VAL A 74 -32.51 -11.24 -9.69
N MET A 75 -33.34 -10.58 -8.87
CA MET A 75 -33.01 -9.24 -8.38
C MET A 75 -31.78 -9.26 -7.45
N LYS A 76 -31.68 -10.26 -6.57
CA LYS A 76 -30.51 -10.47 -5.71
C LYS A 76 -29.23 -10.65 -6.54
N ASN A 77 -29.30 -11.50 -7.58
CA ASN A 77 -28.15 -11.74 -8.47
C ASN A 77 -27.80 -10.48 -9.27
N LEU A 78 -28.77 -9.70 -9.71
CA LEU A 78 -28.51 -8.44 -10.42
C LEU A 78 -27.80 -7.41 -9.54
N ILE A 79 -28.20 -7.29 -8.28
CA ILE A 79 -27.54 -6.42 -7.30
C ILE A 79 -26.11 -6.92 -7.04
N TYR A 80 -25.93 -8.22 -6.89
CA TYR A 80 -24.61 -8.83 -6.71
C TYR A 80 -23.70 -8.58 -7.92
N ASP A 81 -24.20 -8.77 -9.14
CA ASP A 81 -23.46 -8.49 -10.37
C ASP A 81 -23.02 -7.03 -10.45
N LEU A 82 -23.92 -6.09 -10.13
CA LEU A 82 -23.57 -4.67 -10.11
C LEU A 82 -22.54 -4.35 -9.02
N THR A 83 -22.63 -5.00 -7.85
CA THR A 83 -21.63 -4.86 -6.80
C THR A 83 -20.24 -5.31 -7.30
N LYS A 84 -20.16 -6.47 -7.95
CA LYS A 84 -18.91 -7.00 -8.51
C LYS A 84 -18.33 -6.08 -9.58
N LEU A 85 -19.14 -5.54 -10.46
CA LEU A 85 -18.69 -4.56 -11.45
C LEU A 85 -18.19 -3.26 -10.81
N THR A 86 -18.81 -2.83 -9.70
CA THR A 86 -18.36 -1.67 -8.94
C THR A 86 -17.01 -1.94 -8.25
N GLU A 87 -16.83 -3.12 -7.66
CA GLU A 87 -15.55 -3.56 -7.07
C GLU A 87 -14.44 -3.63 -8.13
N GLU A 88 -14.73 -4.14 -9.32
CA GLU A 88 -13.80 -4.17 -10.46
C GLU A 88 -13.42 -2.76 -10.91
N PHE A 89 -14.39 -1.86 -11.02
CA PHE A 89 -14.16 -0.44 -11.33
C PHE A 89 -13.21 0.21 -10.30
N ILE A 90 -13.44 -0.01 -9.00
CA ILE A 90 -12.56 0.52 -7.93
C ILE A 90 -11.14 0.01 -8.13
N SER A 91 -10.98 -1.31 -8.29
CA SER A 91 -9.66 -1.94 -8.49
C SER A 91 -8.92 -1.34 -9.69
N LEU A 92 -9.58 -1.22 -10.83
CA LEU A 92 -8.98 -0.63 -12.04
C LEU A 92 -8.67 0.86 -11.89
N SER A 93 -9.51 1.60 -11.14
CA SER A 93 -9.27 3.02 -10.88
C SER A 93 -8.06 3.24 -9.98
N MET A 94 -7.89 2.40 -8.95
CA MET A 94 -6.71 2.42 -8.08
C MET A 94 -5.44 2.04 -8.88
N ASP A 95 -5.50 0.98 -9.69
CA ASP A 95 -4.38 0.57 -10.54
C ASP A 95 -3.97 1.65 -11.56
N ARG A 96 -4.93 2.49 -12.03
CA ARG A 96 -4.61 3.61 -12.92
C ARG A 96 -3.76 4.70 -12.27
N ASN A 97 -3.84 4.85 -10.97
CA ASN A 97 -3.09 5.86 -10.22
C ASN A 97 -1.74 5.32 -9.73
N ASP A 98 -1.54 4.00 -9.74
CA ASP A 98 -0.28 3.35 -9.39
C ASP A 98 0.58 3.13 -10.65
N GLN A 99 1.48 4.08 -10.92
CA GLN A 99 2.36 4.03 -12.08
C GLN A 99 3.33 2.84 -12.01
N MET A 100 3.88 2.54 -10.83
CA MET A 100 4.81 1.42 -10.66
C MET A 100 4.13 0.09 -10.96
N ARG A 101 2.91 -0.11 -10.47
CA ARG A 101 2.13 -1.32 -10.73
C ARG A 101 1.83 -1.51 -12.22
N LYS A 102 1.52 -0.41 -12.94
CA LYS A 102 1.37 -0.46 -14.41
C LYS A 102 2.64 -0.92 -15.10
N GLU A 103 3.79 -0.33 -14.77
CA GLU A 103 5.07 -0.71 -15.37
C GLU A 103 5.36 -2.19 -15.10
N PHE A 104 5.21 -2.68 -13.88
CA PHE A 104 5.41 -4.11 -13.58
C PHE A 104 4.45 -5.04 -14.30
N ASN A 105 3.18 -4.66 -14.47
CA ASN A 105 2.20 -5.44 -15.24
C ASN A 105 2.59 -5.52 -16.72
N ILE A 106 3.05 -4.39 -17.32
CA ILE A 106 3.53 -4.35 -18.71
C ILE A 106 4.77 -5.24 -18.86
N ILE A 107 5.75 -5.11 -17.96
CA ILE A 107 6.97 -5.92 -17.99
C ILE A 107 6.64 -7.42 -17.92
N LYS A 108 5.74 -7.80 -16.99
CA LYS A 108 5.28 -9.19 -16.86
C LYS A 108 4.63 -9.68 -18.14
N PHE A 109 3.68 -8.93 -18.70
CA PHE A 109 3.01 -9.28 -19.96
C PHE A 109 4.00 -9.48 -21.10
N LEU A 110 4.95 -8.56 -21.25
CA LEU A 110 5.98 -8.63 -22.30
C LEU A 110 6.92 -9.83 -22.11
N SER A 111 7.28 -10.13 -20.87
CA SER A 111 8.11 -11.28 -20.52
C SER A 111 7.39 -12.60 -20.86
N ASP A 112 6.12 -12.73 -20.48
CA ASP A 112 5.28 -13.89 -20.78
C ASP A 112 5.13 -14.09 -22.31
N LYS A 113 5.10 -13.00 -23.08
CA LYS A 113 5.08 -13.01 -24.55
C LYS A 113 6.48 -13.13 -25.18
N LYS A 114 7.53 -13.39 -24.39
CA LYS A 114 8.93 -13.51 -24.84
C LYS A 114 9.45 -12.27 -25.59
N LYS A 115 8.89 -11.08 -25.31
CA LYS A 115 9.32 -9.80 -25.87
C LYS A 115 10.41 -9.17 -25.01
N ILE A 116 11.49 -9.91 -24.77
CA ILE A 116 12.52 -9.65 -23.77
C ILE A 116 13.16 -8.25 -23.92
N LYS A 117 13.57 -7.85 -25.14
CA LYS A 117 14.17 -6.51 -25.36
C LYS A 117 13.24 -5.37 -24.95
N LEU A 118 11.94 -5.55 -25.17
CA LEU A 118 10.95 -4.54 -24.81
C LEU A 118 10.70 -4.55 -23.29
N ALA A 119 10.64 -5.73 -22.66
CA ALA A 119 10.54 -5.86 -21.22
C ALA A 119 11.72 -5.17 -20.50
N GLU A 120 12.95 -5.31 -21.01
CA GLU A 120 14.13 -4.62 -20.46
C GLU A 120 14.02 -3.10 -20.56
N LYS A 121 13.50 -2.58 -21.69
CA LYS A 121 13.27 -1.14 -21.84
C LYS A 121 12.32 -0.60 -20.76
N TYR A 122 11.20 -1.29 -20.52
CA TYR A 122 10.25 -0.92 -19.47
C TYR A 122 10.84 -1.09 -18.06
N LEU A 123 11.64 -2.13 -17.84
CA LEU A 123 12.34 -2.33 -16.57
C LEU A 123 13.32 -1.19 -16.26
N GLY A 124 14.05 -0.69 -17.29
CA GLY A 124 14.91 0.47 -17.15
C GLY A 124 14.14 1.75 -16.77
N ARG A 125 12.93 1.94 -17.31
CA ARG A 125 12.05 3.06 -16.95
C ARG A 125 11.58 2.95 -15.49
N ALA A 126 11.09 1.78 -15.08
CA ALA A 126 10.67 1.53 -13.72
C ALA A 126 11.81 1.76 -12.72
N ASP A 127 13.02 1.30 -13.03
CA ASP A 127 14.20 1.51 -12.18
C ASP A 127 14.60 3.00 -12.07
N SER A 128 14.48 3.77 -13.16
CA SER A 128 14.70 5.22 -13.11
C SER A 128 13.64 5.93 -12.27
N GLU A 129 12.37 5.59 -12.43
CA GLU A 129 11.27 6.20 -11.67
C GLU A 129 11.38 5.93 -10.16
N ILE A 130 11.86 4.73 -9.77
CA ILE A 130 12.13 4.42 -8.37
C ILE A 130 13.27 5.30 -7.84
N ARG A 131 14.35 5.46 -8.61
CA ARG A 131 15.50 6.30 -8.20
C ARG A 131 15.13 7.77 -8.01
N ASP A 132 14.23 8.28 -8.84
CA ASP A 132 13.80 9.67 -8.77
C ASP A 132 12.91 9.95 -7.54
N LYS A 133 12.30 8.93 -6.94
CA LYS A 133 11.46 9.04 -5.73
C LYS A 133 12.23 9.08 -4.41
N THR A 134 13.50 9.14 -4.37
CA THR A 134 14.47 9.29 -3.26
C THR A 134 14.05 9.04 -1.79
N THR A 135 12.90 8.42 -1.54
CA THR A 135 12.36 8.27 -0.17
C THR A 135 13.20 7.36 0.71
N GLY A 136 13.77 6.29 0.15
CA GLY A 136 14.56 5.30 0.92
C GLY A 136 13.76 4.57 2.01
N ASP A 137 12.43 4.55 1.89
CA ASP A 137 11.51 3.83 2.78
C ASP A 137 11.40 2.33 2.41
N ALA A 138 10.58 1.60 3.14
CA ALA A 138 10.40 0.17 2.89
C ALA A 138 9.86 -0.14 1.48
N GLU A 139 8.94 0.70 0.97
CA GLU A 139 8.36 0.54 -0.37
C GLU A 139 9.41 0.78 -1.47
N TYR A 140 10.27 1.77 -1.29
CA TYR A 140 11.40 2.01 -2.19
C TYR A 140 12.26 0.75 -2.35
N PHE A 141 12.68 0.13 -1.25
CA PHE A 141 13.52 -1.05 -1.28
C PHE A 141 12.78 -2.30 -1.77
N GLU A 142 11.48 -2.44 -1.47
CA GLU A 142 10.65 -3.51 -2.04
C GLU A 142 10.59 -3.40 -3.57
N ASN A 143 10.39 -2.20 -4.09
CA ASN A 143 10.35 -1.96 -5.53
C ASN A 143 11.73 -2.20 -6.17
N LYS A 144 12.84 -1.79 -5.53
CA LYS A 144 14.21 -2.10 -5.97
C LYS A 144 14.46 -3.61 -6.00
N PHE A 145 14.07 -4.33 -4.96
CA PHE A 145 14.13 -5.79 -4.93
C PHE A 145 13.35 -6.42 -6.08
N ARG A 146 12.14 -5.94 -6.35
CA ARG A 146 11.29 -6.44 -7.43
C ARG A 146 11.93 -6.22 -8.80
N VAL A 147 12.53 -5.04 -9.04
CA VAL A 147 13.28 -4.74 -10.28
C VAL A 147 14.43 -5.73 -10.46
N GLU A 148 15.28 -5.93 -9.44
CA GLU A 148 16.40 -6.87 -9.52
C GLU A 148 15.94 -8.31 -9.77
N LYS A 149 14.88 -8.76 -9.10
CA LYS A 149 14.29 -10.08 -9.31
C LYS A 149 13.82 -10.29 -10.75
N ILE A 150 13.19 -9.28 -11.34
CA ILE A 150 12.78 -9.33 -12.76
C ILE A 150 14.01 -9.32 -13.67
N ARG A 151 15.02 -8.51 -13.38
CA ARG A 151 16.29 -8.44 -14.13
C ARG A 151 16.97 -9.82 -14.18
N LEU A 152 17.08 -10.47 -13.02
CA LEU A 152 17.58 -11.85 -12.91
C LEU A 152 16.75 -12.82 -13.76
N SER A 153 15.41 -12.77 -13.69
CA SER A 153 14.54 -13.64 -14.47
C SER A 153 14.73 -13.46 -15.98
N ILE A 154 14.86 -12.20 -16.43
CA ILE A 154 15.14 -11.87 -17.84
C ILE A 154 16.53 -12.40 -18.24
N HIS A 155 17.53 -12.24 -17.39
CA HIS A 155 18.88 -12.75 -17.66
C HIS A 155 18.87 -14.27 -17.79
N TYR A 156 18.22 -15.01 -16.88
CA TYR A 156 18.05 -16.47 -17.01
C TYR A 156 17.38 -16.87 -18.32
N SER A 157 16.33 -16.15 -18.72
CA SER A 157 15.63 -16.43 -19.97
C SER A 157 16.52 -16.26 -21.23
N LYS A 158 17.54 -15.40 -21.17
CA LYS A 158 18.49 -15.18 -22.25
C LYS A 158 19.65 -16.17 -22.27
N THR A 159 20.02 -16.69 -21.12
CA THR A 159 21.24 -17.48 -20.93
C THR A 159 20.98 -18.96 -20.77
N ALA A 160 19.72 -19.39 -20.62
CA ALA A 160 19.32 -20.79 -20.44
C ALA A 160 19.95 -21.75 -21.46
N ASP A 161 20.13 -21.28 -22.72
CA ASP A 161 20.75 -22.09 -23.79
C ASP A 161 22.28 -21.98 -23.84
N LYS A 162 22.93 -21.12 -23.03
CA LYS A 162 24.36 -20.75 -23.19
C LYS A 162 25.24 -21.12 -22.01
N HIS A 163 24.72 -21.79 -20.98
CA HIS A 163 25.46 -22.14 -19.75
C HIS A 163 26.30 -20.96 -19.14
N LYS A 164 25.88 -19.72 -19.35
CA LYS A 164 26.55 -18.56 -18.75
C LYS A 164 26.13 -18.41 -17.31
N LEU A 165 27.10 -18.44 -16.41
CA LEU A 165 26.89 -18.13 -14.99
C LEU A 165 26.37 -16.70 -14.84
N ILE A 166 25.38 -16.53 -13.97
CA ILE A 166 24.94 -15.20 -13.53
C ILE A 166 25.97 -14.69 -12.52
N PRO A 167 26.41 -13.44 -12.64
CA PRO A 167 27.29 -12.83 -11.65
C PRO A 167 26.65 -12.85 -10.27
N GLY A 168 27.36 -13.32 -9.24
CA GLY A 168 26.88 -13.40 -7.86
C GLY A 168 26.49 -12.05 -7.28
N ALA A 169 27.13 -10.97 -7.73
CA ALA A 169 26.85 -9.60 -7.31
C ALA A 169 25.39 -9.14 -7.51
N GLU A 170 24.71 -9.62 -8.56
CA GLU A 170 23.30 -9.28 -8.79
C GLU A 170 22.37 -9.91 -7.72
N PHE A 171 22.71 -11.12 -7.25
CA PHE A 171 21.98 -11.75 -6.14
C PHE A 171 22.25 -11.07 -4.81
N GLU A 172 23.49 -10.68 -4.56
CA GLU A 172 23.86 -9.95 -3.34
C GLU A 172 23.12 -8.64 -3.23
N GLN A 173 23.05 -7.86 -4.33
CA GLN A 173 22.33 -6.60 -4.36
C GLN A 173 20.82 -6.78 -4.17
N SER A 174 20.23 -7.79 -4.81
CA SER A 174 18.83 -8.16 -4.63
C SER A 174 18.53 -8.51 -3.16
N SER A 175 19.41 -9.31 -2.54
CA SER A 175 19.27 -9.70 -1.13
C SER A 175 19.40 -8.50 -0.20
N LYS A 176 20.31 -7.56 -0.48
CA LYS A 176 20.47 -6.33 0.31
C LYS A 176 19.17 -5.52 0.32
N TYR A 177 18.56 -5.27 -0.83
CA TYR A 177 17.28 -4.53 -0.90
C TYR A 177 16.15 -5.22 -0.13
N LEU A 178 16.08 -6.55 -0.18
CA LEU A 178 15.09 -7.31 0.59
C LEU A 178 15.31 -7.15 2.09
N ILE A 179 16.56 -7.22 2.54
CA ILE A 179 16.93 -7.03 3.95
C ILE A 179 16.58 -5.61 4.41
N GLU A 180 16.90 -4.58 3.62
CA GLU A 180 16.59 -3.18 3.93
C GLU A 180 15.09 -2.97 4.07
N SER A 181 14.28 -3.45 3.10
CA SER A 181 12.82 -3.38 3.16
C SER A 181 12.27 -4.09 4.40
N PHE A 182 12.75 -5.29 4.69
CA PHE A 182 12.35 -6.05 5.89
C PHE A 182 12.69 -5.32 7.18
N LEU A 183 13.94 -4.85 7.32
CA LEU A 183 14.39 -4.17 8.55
C LEU A 183 13.59 -2.89 8.82
N ILE A 184 13.35 -2.06 7.79
CA ILE A 184 12.55 -0.85 7.94
C ILE A 184 11.13 -1.23 8.37
N SER A 185 10.47 -2.15 7.66
CA SER A 185 9.09 -2.55 7.95
C SER A 185 8.92 -3.16 9.33
N ILE A 186 9.85 -4.00 9.77
CA ILE A 186 9.73 -4.67 11.09
C ILE A 186 9.99 -3.69 12.23
N LEU A 187 10.97 -2.80 12.10
CA LEU A 187 11.27 -1.80 13.11
C LEU A 187 10.14 -0.76 13.22
N GLU A 188 9.58 -0.30 12.08
CA GLU A 188 8.40 0.56 12.06
C GLU A 188 7.23 -0.09 12.80
N ASN A 189 6.93 -1.35 12.51
CA ASN A 189 5.86 -2.09 13.17
C ASN A 189 6.11 -2.23 14.67
N TYR A 190 7.36 -2.44 15.10
CA TYR A 190 7.71 -2.52 16.52
C TYR A 190 7.59 -1.18 17.24
N VAL A 191 7.92 -0.07 16.60
CA VAL A 191 7.66 1.27 17.14
C VAL A 191 6.16 1.48 17.36
N MET A 192 5.30 1.04 16.41
CA MET A 192 3.85 1.11 16.57
C MET A 192 3.35 0.20 17.71
N ILE A 193 3.79 -1.05 17.78
CA ILE A 193 3.41 -2.00 18.84
C ILE A 193 3.80 -1.44 20.21
N ASN A 194 4.99 -0.86 20.30
CA ASN A 194 5.48 -0.26 21.54
C ASN A 194 4.61 0.92 22.01
N SER A 195 4.21 1.78 21.07
CA SER A 195 3.27 2.87 21.36
C SER A 195 1.91 2.33 21.82
N LEU A 196 1.38 1.28 21.18
CA LEU A 196 0.13 0.63 21.58
C LEU A 196 0.22 -0.03 22.96
N ASN A 197 1.35 -0.67 23.28
CA ASN A 197 1.58 -1.28 24.60
C ASN A 197 1.52 -0.22 25.71
N LYS A 198 2.09 0.97 25.48
CA LYS A 198 2.04 2.08 26.43
C LYS A 198 0.63 2.63 26.61
N ILE A 199 -0.09 2.87 25.51
CA ILE A 199 -1.46 3.43 25.53
C ILE A 199 -2.44 2.48 26.21
N HIS A 200 -2.40 1.20 25.87
CA HIS A 200 -3.37 0.22 26.33
C HIS A 200 -2.92 -0.58 27.56
N LYS A 201 -1.71 -0.32 28.07
CA LYS A 201 -1.08 -1.11 29.16
C LYS A 201 -1.10 -2.62 28.83
N SER A 202 -0.82 -2.94 27.56
CA SER A 202 -0.81 -4.29 27.00
C SER A 202 0.62 -4.79 26.84
N GLU A 203 0.78 -6.09 26.63
CA GLU A 203 2.06 -6.72 26.34
C GLU A 203 1.97 -7.45 24.99
N PHE A 204 1.81 -6.69 23.90
CA PHE A 204 1.87 -7.28 22.56
C PHE A 204 3.29 -7.75 22.27
N SER A 205 3.40 -8.96 21.72
CA SER A 205 4.66 -9.61 21.42
C SER A 205 5.37 -8.93 20.25
N MET A 206 6.70 -8.82 20.37
CA MET A 206 7.61 -8.33 19.31
C MET A 206 8.64 -9.45 19.01
N PRO A 207 8.22 -10.52 18.29
CA PRO A 207 9.12 -11.62 17.97
C PRO A 207 10.31 -11.13 17.12
N LEU A 208 11.50 -11.70 17.33
CA LEU A 208 12.75 -11.32 16.66
C LEU A 208 13.27 -9.91 16.96
N LEU A 209 12.72 -9.17 17.92
CA LEU A 209 13.18 -7.81 18.22
C LEU A 209 14.66 -7.79 18.56
N GLU A 210 15.10 -8.62 19.50
CA GLU A 210 16.48 -8.66 19.97
C GLU A 210 17.44 -9.12 18.86
N GLU A 211 17.04 -10.07 18.04
CA GLU A 211 17.80 -10.56 16.90
C GLU A 211 17.98 -9.46 15.84
N VAL A 212 16.91 -8.71 15.55
CA VAL A 212 16.93 -7.59 14.59
C VAL A 212 17.82 -6.47 15.11
N LEU A 213 17.67 -6.07 16.37
CA LEU A 213 18.50 -5.02 16.97
C LEU A 213 19.99 -5.44 17.00
N ALA A 214 20.27 -6.69 17.37
CA ALA A 214 21.63 -7.24 17.36
C ALA A 214 22.21 -7.34 15.94
N PHE A 215 21.38 -7.67 14.94
CA PHE A 215 21.80 -7.70 13.54
C PHE A 215 22.19 -6.31 13.06
N VAL A 216 21.36 -5.30 13.28
CA VAL A 216 21.63 -3.90 12.88
C VAL A 216 22.89 -3.39 13.59
N ASN A 217 23.05 -3.66 14.88
CA ASN A 217 24.24 -3.27 15.65
C ASN A 217 25.55 -3.86 15.08
N ARG A 218 25.51 -5.09 14.57
CA ARG A 218 26.67 -5.75 13.94
C ARG A 218 26.91 -5.31 12.50
N ASN A 219 25.93 -4.67 11.87
CA ASN A 219 25.98 -4.23 10.48
C ASN A 219 25.62 -2.75 10.36
N PRO A 220 26.47 -1.84 10.87
CA PRO A 220 26.16 -0.41 11.02
C PRO A 220 25.90 0.31 9.67
N ASP A 221 26.32 -0.25 8.55
CA ASP A 221 26.08 0.31 7.22
C ASP A 221 24.59 0.46 6.92
N PHE A 222 23.72 -0.36 7.53
CA PHE A 222 22.27 -0.20 7.42
C PHE A 222 21.75 1.09 8.09
N LEU A 223 22.50 1.65 9.05
CA LEU A 223 22.16 2.92 9.70
C LEU A 223 22.47 4.16 8.84
N GLU A 224 23.03 4.00 7.64
CA GLU A 224 23.08 5.06 6.64
C GLU A 224 21.68 5.38 6.12
N ASN A 225 20.78 4.40 6.14
CA ASN A 225 19.37 4.64 5.80
C ASN A 225 18.67 5.43 6.91
N PHE A 226 18.07 6.54 6.52
CA PHE A 226 17.42 7.48 7.44
C PHE A 226 16.25 6.86 8.22
N TYR A 227 15.34 6.13 7.56
CA TYR A 227 14.18 5.52 8.19
C TYR A 227 14.57 4.41 9.15
N LEU A 228 15.46 3.52 8.69
CA LEU A 228 15.97 2.42 9.51
C LEU A 228 16.67 2.95 10.76
N LYS A 229 17.57 3.92 10.58
CA LYS A 229 18.28 4.60 11.67
C LYS A 229 17.31 5.18 12.70
N THR A 230 16.28 5.88 12.23
CA THR A 230 15.31 6.52 13.13
C THR A 230 14.52 5.51 13.94
N TYR A 231 13.92 4.51 13.30
CA TYR A 231 13.16 3.47 14.02
C TYR A 231 14.05 2.66 14.98
N TYR A 232 15.27 2.35 14.56
CA TYR A 232 16.23 1.65 15.40
C TYR A 232 16.54 2.43 16.69
N PHE A 233 16.84 3.74 16.60
CA PHE A 233 17.14 4.54 17.78
C PHE A 233 15.90 4.86 18.62
N ILE A 234 14.70 4.91 18.07
CA ILE A 234 13.46 5.01 18.84
C ILE A 234 13.31 3.76 19.74
N LEU A 235 13.51 2.56 19.20
CA LEU A 235 13.39 1.33 19.96
C LEU A 235 14.49 1.19 21.04
N LEU A 236 15.72 1.61 20.75
CA LEU A 236 16.80 1.65 21.73
C LEU A 236 16.55 2.67 22.82
N LEU A 237 16.04 3.86 22.49
CA LEU A 237 15.67 4.88 23.48
C LEU A 237 14.62 4.34 24.43
N ASP A 238 13.64 3.64 23.92
CA ASP A 238 12.59 3.09 24.74
C ASP A 238 13.06 1.92 25.61
N ARG A 239 13.86 1.01 25.07
CA ARG A 239 14.39 -0.14 25.78
C ARG A 239 15.38 0.22 26.87
N ASP A 240 16.38 1.05 26.51
CA ASP A 240 17.56 1.30 27.35
C ASP A 240 17.41 2.57 28.21
N GLN A 241 16.48 3.45 27.87
CA GLN A 241 16.27 4.76 28.51
C GLN A 241 17.56 5.62 28.57
N ASP A 242 18.50 5.43 27.62
CA ASP A 242 19.78 6.11 27.57
C ASP A 242 19.66 7.42 26.79
N GLU A 243 20.04 8.53 27.43
CA GLU A 243 19.98 9.89 26.92
C GLU A 243 20.74 10.09 25.59
N LYS A 244 21.79 9.29 25.34
CA LYS A 244 22.51 9.36 24.06
C LYS A 244 21.60 9.16 22.84
N TYR A 245 20.60 8.25 22.95
CA TYR A 245 19.65 8.01 21.85
C TYR A 245 18.67 9.18 21.66
N TYR A 246 18.28 9.84 22.74
CA TYR A 246 17.51 11.08 22.68
C TYR A 246 18.22 12.16 21.86
N PHE A 247 19.53 12.40 22.14
CA PHE A 247 20.28 13.40 21.37
C PHE A 247 20.43 13.02 19.90
N ILE A 248 20.59 11.74 19.59
CA ILE A 248 20.63 11.28 18.19
C ILE A 248 19.31 11.59 17.49
N LEU A 249 18.17 11.23 18.10
CA LEU A 249 16.85 11.47 17.53
C LEU A 249 16.51 12.94 17.42
N LYS A 250 16.89 13.76 18.42
CA LYS A 250 16.76 15.21 18.38
C LYS A 250 17.53 15.81 17.20
N ASN A 251 18.76 15.40 16.98
CA ASN A 251 19.56 15.84 15.85
C ASN A 251 18.95 15.42 14.51
N ILE A 252 18.40 14.21 14.43
CA ILE A 252 17.63 13.75 13.26
C ILE A 252 16.44 14.69 13.02
N LEU A 253 15.64 14.97 14.05
CA LEU A 253 14.44 15.83 13.92
C LEU A 253 14.78 17.26 13.49
N THR A 254 15.86 17.85 14.02
CA THR A 254 16.27 19.23 13.71
C THR A 254 17.03 19.36 12.39
N GLY A 255 17.65 18.28 11.92
CA GLY A 255 18.40 18.25 10.65
C GLY A 255 17.60 17.74 9.45
N THR A 256 16.32 17.40 9.63
CA THR A 256 15.49 16.91 8.53
C THR A 256 14.90 18.03 7.71
N ASP A 257 15.19 18.02 6.40
CA ASP A 257 14.58 18.89 5.40
C ASP A 257 13.11 18.59 5.15
N ASP A 258 12.42 19.47 4.39
CA ASP A 258 10.99 19.38 4.08
C ASP A 258 10.58 18.15 3.23
N GLU A 259 11.52 17.32 2.78
CA GLU A 259 11.28 16.14 1.95
C GLU A 259 10.65 14.94 2.71
N ILE A 260 10.69 14.97 4.05
CA ILE A 260 10.17 13.88 4.88
C ILE A 260 8.70 14.09 5.20
N SER A 261 7.91 13.02 5.09
CA SER A 261 6.47 13.10 5.33
C SER A 261 6.13 13.64 6.74
N ALA A 262 5.08 14.46 6.81
CA ALA A 262 4.60 15.01 8.08
C ALA A 262 4.24 13.90 9.09
N SER A 263 3.72 12.77 8.62
CA SER A 263 3.40 11.60 9.46
C SER A 263 4.64 11.00 10.11
N PHE A 264 5.75 10.89 9.38
CA PHE A 264 7.00 10.38 9.92
C PHE A 264 7.62 11.34 10.94
N LYS A 265 7.63 12.66 10.63
CA LYS A 265 8.06 13.69 11.59
C LYS A 265 7.25 13.63 12.89
N TYR A 266 5.94 13.36 12.77
CA TYR A 266 5.06 13.21 13.94
C TYR A 266 5.46 11.99 14.80
N VAL A 267 5.71 10.83 14.19
CA VAL A 267 6.17 9.62 14.91
C VAL A 267 7.47 9.91 15.68
N LEU A 268 8.42 10.56 15.05
CA LEU A 268 9.70 10.94 15.67
C LEU A 268 9.49 11.90 16.85
N TRP A 269 8.72 12.96 16.62
CA TRP A 269 8.40 13.94 17.65
C TRP A 269 7.65 13.32 18.83
N GLU A 270 6.68 12.47 18.59
CA GLU A 270 5.90 11.77 19.62
C GLU A 270 6.80 10.94 20.54
N ASN A 271 7.70 10.13 19.97
CA ASN A 271 8.60 9.29 20.76
C ASN A 271 9.62 10.11 21.58
N ILE A 272 10.15 11.20 21.01
CA ILE A 272 11.01 12.15 21.74
C ILE A 272 10.25 12.79 22.91
N SER A 273 9.02 13.26 22.67
CA SER A 273 8.18 13.90 23.68
C SER A 273 7.80 12.93 24.80
N ASN A 274 7.48 11.68 24.47
CA ASN A 274 7.17 10.65 25.45
C ASN A 274 8.38 10.37 26.37
N TYR A 275 9.58 10.33 25.83
CA TYR A 275 10.81 10.17 26.64
C TYR A 275 11.02 11.35 27.59
N ILE A 276 10.89 12.60 27.12
CA ILE A 276 11.03 13.81 27.94
C ILE A 276 10.00 13.78 29.09
N THR A 277 8.74 13.47 28.76
CA THR A 277 7.65 13.39 29.75
C THR A 277 7.95 12.35 30.82
N PHE A 278 8.43 11.17 30.41
CA PHE A 278 8.81 10.10 31.32
C PHE A 278 9.93 10.56 32.29
N ARG A 279 10.98 11.19 31.76
CA ARG A 279 12.11 11.71 32.57
C ARG A 279 11.67 12.82 33.54
N PHE A 280 10.79 13.71 33.10
CA PHE A 280 10.23 14.75 33.95
C PHE A 280 9.45 14.18 35.15
N HIS A 281 8.62 13.17 34.91
CA HIS A 281 7.87 12.50 35.98
C HIS A 281 8.76 11.65 36.90
N ALA A 282 9.90 11.19 36.40
CA ALA A 282 10.89 10.47 37.23
C ALA A 282 11.74 11.41 38.14
N GLY A 283 11.49 12.73 38.12
CA GLY A 283 12.17 13.71 38.96
C GLY A 283 13.50 14.23 38.41
N GLU A 284 13.81 13.99 37.17
CA GLU A 284 15.00 14.52 36.48
C GLU A 284 14.60 15.82 35.76
N SER A 285 14.76 16.96 36.42
CA SER A 285 14.23 18.26 35.95
C SER A 285 15.18 19.11 35.09
N GLU A 286 16.30 18.59 34.60
CA GLU A 286 17.23 19.32 33.75
C GLU A 286 17.55 18.54 32.46
N MET A 287 16.79 18.82 31.44
CA MET A 287 17.19 18.58 30.03
C MET A 287 16.91 19.79 29.17
#